data_c5531f100667e64ee9afb521749a7e96
#
_entry.id   c5531f100667e64ee9afb521749a7e96
#
_cell.length_a   1.000
_cell.length_b   1.000
_cell.length_c   1.000
_cell.angle_alpha   90.00
_cell.angle_beta   90.00
_cell.angle_gamma   90.00
#
_symmetry.space_group_name_H-M   'P 1'
#
loop_
_entity.id
_entity.type
_entity.pdbx_description
1 polymer ?
#
loop_
_entity_poly.entity_id
_entity_poly.type
_entity_poly.pdbx_seq_one_letter_code
_entity_poly.pdbx_strand_id
1 'polypeptide(L)'
;GQADKATADINRIRLRSNLTPLTGTATMKDLYHERRCELAFEFTDHLFDLKRWSRSSNADIKTLADKELNAHPRIRRYEDRANPESAFTIIGYEDYTNKNAYQAHMMVFPYPSEEITKSNGQLKQNEGY
;
A
#
# COMPACT_ATOMS: atom_id res chain seq x y z
N GLY A 1 17.57 -7.20 18.84
CA GLY A 1 16.11 -7.21 19.00
C GLY A 1 15.36 -7.60 17.76
N GLN A 2 14.06 -7.37 17.70
CA GLN A 2 13.25 -7.67 16.51
C GLN A 2 13.59 -6.74 15.34
N ALA A 3 13.98 -5.50 15.61
CA ALA A 3 14.37 -4.55 14.59
C ALA A 3 15.63 -4.97 13.82
N ASP A 4 16.59 -5.60 14.49
CA ASP A 4 17.80 -6.12 13.84
C ASP A 4 17.46 -7.30 12.92
N LYS A 5 16.54 -8.16 13.34
CA LYS A 5 16.03 -9.25 12.50
C LYS A 5 15.31 -8.71 11.26
N ALA A 6 14.46 -7.72 11.45
CA ALA A 6 13.75 -7.07 10.33
C ALA A 6 14.74 -6.44 9.35
N THR A 7 15.80 -5.77 9.84
CA THR A 7 16.87 -5.23 8.99
C THR A 7 17.58 -6.34 8.20
N ALA A 8 17.90 -7.45 8.85
CA ALA A 8 18.53 -8.58 8.19
C ALA A 8 17.64 -9.19 7.11
N ASP A 9 16.34 -9.35 7.38
CA ASP A 9 15.37 -9.87 6.41
C ASP A 9 15.22 -8.95 5.20
N ILE A 10 15.06 -7.63 5.42
CA ILE A 10 15.00 -6.64 4.34
C ILE A 10 16.29 -6.67 3.51
N ASN A 11 17.44 -6.68 4.16
CA ASN A 11 18.72 -6.70 3.46
C ASN A 11 18.93 -7.98 2.65
N ARG A 12 18.38 -9.10 3.09
CA ARG A 12 18.39 -10.36 2.32
C ARG A 12 17.61 -10.23 1.01
N ILE A 13 16.46 -9.56 1.04
CA ILE A 13 15.66 -9.28 -0.15
C ILE A 13 16.41 -8.33 -1.09
N ARG A 14 16.95 -7.24 -0.55
CA ARG A 14 17.71 -6.24 -1.31
C ARG A 14 18.93 -6.85 -2.01
N LEU A 15 19.70 -7.65 -1.32
CA LEU A 15 20.86 -8.34 -1.88
C LEU A 15 20.47 -9.31 -3.00
N ARG A 16 19.35 -10.03 -2.87
CA ARG A 16 18.83 -10.88 -3.95
C ARG A 16 18.56 -10.07 -5.23
N SER A 17 18.07 -8.85 -5.07
CA SER A 17 17.77 -7.93 -6.17
C SER A 17 18.97 -7.05 -6.59
N ASN A 18 20.17 -7.37 -6.13
CA ASN A 18 21.40 -6.60 -6.37
C ASN A 18 21.32 -5.16 -5.94
N LEU A 19 20.55 -4.87 -4.88
CA LEU A 19 20.43 -3.53 -4.29
C LEU A 19 21.36 -3.39 -3.09
N THR A 20 21.79 -2.14 -2.84
CA THR A 20 22.61 -1.82 -1.66
C THR A 20 21.82 -2.10 -0.37
N PRO A 21 22.39 -2.82 0.60
CA PRO A 21 21.78 -3.03 1.90
C PRO A 21 21.47 -1.72 2.62
N LEU A 22 20.44 -1.72 3.46
CA LEU A 22 20.18 -0.61 4.37
C LEU A 22 21.33 -0.47 5.36
N THR A 23 21.74 0.78 5.58
CA THR A 23 22.72 1.15 6.60
C THR A 23 21.98 1.56 7.87
N GLY A 24 22.04 0.76 8.92
CA GLY A 24 21.35 1.01 10.19
C GLY A 24 20.09 0.17 10.38
N THR A 25 19.33 0.51 11.40
CA THR A 25 18.12 -0.24 11.80
C THR A 25 16.96 0.10 10.87
N ALA A 26 16.36 -0.91 10.28
CA ALA A 26 15.20 -0.74 9.41
C ALA A 26 14.01 -0.12 10.15
N THR A 27 13.34 0.79 9.49
CA THR A 27 12.13 1.45 9.95
C THR A 27 10.88 0.83 9.33
N MET A 28 9.70 1.20 9.81
CA MET A 28 8.44 0.83 9.17
C MET A 28 8.30 1.41 7.76
N LYS A 29 8.94 2.56 7.48
CA LYS A 29 8.97 3.14 6.12
C LYS A 29 9.79 2.29 5.16
N ASP A 30 10.91 1.75 5.63
CA ASP A 30 11.74 0.84 4.83
C ASP A 30 10.97 -0.45 4.52
N LEU A 31 10.29 -1.02 5.50
CA LEU A 31 9.44 -2.19 5.29
C LEU A 31 8.31 -1.90 4.28
N TYR A 32 7.66 -0.76 4.41
CA TYR A 32 6.61 -0.32 3.50
C TYR A 32 7.14 -0.24 2.06
N HIS A 33 8.29 0.42 1.89
CA HIS A 33 8.93 0.58 0.59
C HIS A 33 9.32 -0.76 -0.03
N GLU A 34 10.00 -1.63 0.71
CA GLU A 34 10.43 -2.93 0.22
C GLU A 34 9.25 -3.83 -0.15
N ARG A 35 8.22 -3.89 0.69
CA ARG A 35 7.01 -4.66 0.36
C ARG A 35 6.33 -4.16 -0.91
N ARG A 36 6.27 -2.84 -1.07
CA ARG A 36 5.67 -2.24 -2.28
C ARG A 36 6.46 -2.58 -3.54
N CYS A 37 7.79 -2.54 -3.48
CA CYS A 37 8.64 -2.87 -4.60
C CYS A 37 8.60 -4.37 -4.91
N GLU A 38 8.69 -5.21 -3.90
CA GLU A 38 8.75 -6.66 -4.03
C GLU A 38 7.43 -7.26 -4.54
N LEU A 39 6.30 -6.72 -4.08
CA LEU A 39 4.97 -7.19 -4.45
C LEU A 39 4.33 -6.36 -5.59
N ALA A 40 5.13 -5.52 -6.26
CA ALA A 40 4.67 -4.78 -7.41
C ALA A 40 4.18 -5.75 -8.50
N PHE A 41 2.95 -5.52 -9.00
CA PHE A 41 2.27 -6.37 -9.98
C PHE A 41 1.89 -7.78 -9.49
N GLU A 42 2.14 -8.09 -8.23
CA GLU A 42 1.59 -9.28 -7.59
C GLU A 42 0.12 -9.05 -7.21
N PHE A 43 -0.69 -10.09 -7.41
CA PHE A 43 -2.12 -9.98 -7.13
C PHE A 43 -2.38 -9.84 -5.63
N THR A 44 -3.04 -8.76 -5.21
CA THR A 44 -3.84 -8.64 -3.99
C THR A 44 -3.23 -8.02 -2.75
N ASP A 45 -1.96 -8.23 -2.42
CA ASP A 45 -1.49 -7.91 -1.07
C ASP A 45 -1.39 -6.42 -0.77
N HIS A 46 -1.16 -5.59 -1.80
CA HIS A 46 -0.96 -4.15 -1.59
C HIS A 46 -2.19 -3.46 -0.97
N LEU A 47 -3.39 -3.73 -1.47
CA LEU A 47 -4.62 -3.14 -0.91
C LEU A 47 -4.85 -3.57 0.54
N PHE A 48 -4.61 -4.85 0.85
CA PHE A 48 -4.76 -5.36 2.20
C PHE A 48 -3.70 -4.78 3.14
N ASP A 49 -2.48 -4.59 2.68
CA ASP A 49 -1.44 -3.91 3.43
C ASP A 49 -1.83 -2.46 3.72
N LEU A 50 -2.31 -1.72 2.73
CA LEU A 50 -2.78 -0.34 2.92
C LEU A 50 -3.91 -0.26 3.94
N LYS A 51 -4.92 -1.14 3.83
CA LYS A 51 -6.02 -1.23 4.79
C LYS A 51 -5.53 -1.52 6.22
N ARG A 52 -4.58 -2.43 6.36
CA ARG A 52 -3.99 -2.76 7.65
C ARG A 52 -3.18 -1.60 8.23
N TRP A 53 -2.34 -0.97 7.40
CA TRP A 53 -1.48 0.13 7.82
C TRP A 53 -2.23 1.43 8.09
N SER A 54 -3.35 1.67 7.43
CA SER A 54 -4.23 2.81 7.75
C SER A 54 -4.78 2.77 9.19
N ARG A 55 -4.75 1.61 9.83
CA ARG A 55 -5.10 1.41 11.25
C ARG A 55 -3.88 1.30 12.17
N SER A 56 -2.69 1.53 11.67
CA SER A 56 -1.48 1.44 12.47
C SER A 56 -1.44 2.50 13.55
N SER A 57 -0.90 2.16 14.73
CA SER A 57 -0.54 3.12 15.76
C SER A 57 0.69 3.96 15.38
N ASN A 58 1.48 3.53 14.39
CA ASN A 58 2.58 4.29 13.85
C ASN A 58 2.04 5.36 12.90
N ALA A 59 2.14 6.64 13.32
CA ALA A 59 1.56 7.77 12.59
C ALA A 59 2.14 7.95 11.17
N ASP A 60 3.42 7.67 10.98
CA ASP A 60 4.09 7.80 9.69
C ASP A 60 3.54 6.80 8.67
N ILE A 61 3.39 5.54 9.08
CA ILE A 61 2.85 4.49 8.22
C ILE A 61 1.38 4.70 7.96
N LYS A 62 0.63 5.12 8.98
CA LYS A 62 -0.78 5.47 8.82
C LYS A 62 -0.96 6.57 7.76
N THR A 63 -0.18 7.65 7.86
CA THR A 63 -0.24 8.77 6.91
C THR A 63 0.09 8.34 5.47
N LEU A 64 1.11 7.49 5.30
CA LEU A 64 1.46 6.95 3.98
C LEU A 64 0.34 6.09 3.40
N ALA A 65 -0.22 5.20 4.21
CA ALA A 65 -1.29 4.32 3.77
C ALA A 65 -2.58 5.08 3.46
N ASP A 66 -2.98 6.02 4.31
CA ASP A 66 -4.15 6.87 4.08
C ASP A 66 -4.00 7.69 2.79
N LYS A 67 -2.81 8.21 2.52
CA LYS A 67 -2.51 8.94 1.29
C LYS A 67 -2.66 8.06 0.05
N GLU A 68 -2.13 6.86 0.07
CA GLU A 68 -2.22 5.94 -1.08
C GLU A 68 -3.63 5.35 -1.28
N LEU A 69 -4.41 5.23 -0.21
CA LEU A 69 -5.82 4.82 -0.31
C LEU A 69 -6.69 5.92 -0.95
N ASN A 70 -6.31 7.19 -0.82
CA ASN A 70 -7.14 8.33 -1.20
C ASN A 70 -6.59 9.17 -2.37
N ALA A 71 -5.36 8.91 -2.80
CA ALA A 71 -4.72 9.67 -3.86
C ALA A 71 -3.80 8.81 -4.73
N HIS A 72 -3.58 9.23 -5.95
CA HIS A 72 -2.59 8.63 -6.83
C HIS A 72 -1.47 9.63 -7.16
N PRO A 73 -0.23 9.17 -7.40
CA PRO A 73 0.85 10.05 -7.76
C PRO A 73 0.67 10.60 -9.18
N ARG A 74 0.89 11.89 -9.34
CA ARG A 74 1.05 12.51 -10.65
C ARG A 74 2.51 12.38 -11.06
N ILE A 75 2.77 11.71 -12.15
CA ILE A 75 4.11 11.42 -12.64
C ILE A 75 4.35 12.25 -13.91
N ARG A 76 5.45 13.00 -13.93
CA ARG A 76 5.98 13.62 -15.13
C ARG A 76 7.03 12.69 -15.73
N ARG A 77 6.85 12.35 -16.98
CA ARG A 77 7.86 11.66 -17.77
C ARG A 77 8.71 12.67 -18.50
N TYR A 78 10.01 12.55 -18.41
CA TYR A 78 10.97 13.26 -19.25
C TYR A 78 11.52 12.30 -20.29
N GLU A 79 11.60 12.74 -21.54
CA GLU A 79 12.28 11.98 -22.58
C GLU A 79 13.78 12.31 -22.60
N ASP A 80 14.44 12.14 -21.50
CA ASP A 80 15.90 12.24 -21.43
C ASP A 80 16.50 10.86 -21.66
N ARG A 81 16.89 10.60 -22.91
CA ARG A 81 17.53 9.34 -23.29
C ARG A 81 18.92 9.17 -22.69
N ALA A 82 19.57 10.28 -22.27
CA ALA A 82 20.89 10.26 -21.66
C ALA A 82 20.86 9.88 -20.19
N ASN A 83 19.70 10.09 -19.51
CA ASN A 83 19.50 9.81 -18.09
C ASN A 83 18.17 9.07 -17.88
N PRO A 84 18.06 7.80 -18.23
CA PRO A 84 16.81 7.05 -18.09
C PRO A 84 16.31 6.94 -16.65
N GLU A 85 17.20 7.07 -15.65
CA GLU A 85 16.82 7.07 -14.23
C GLU A 85 16.09 8.35 -13.78
N SER A 86 16.32 9.47 -14.47
CA SER A 86 15.59 10.73 -14.24
C SER A 86 14.29 10.84 -15.04
N ALA A 87 13.96 9.82 -15.80
CA ALA A 87 12.84 9.84 -16.75
C ALA A 87 11.46 10.02 -16.06
N PHE A 88 11.35 9.74 -14.79
CA PHE A 88 10.10 9.82 -14.04
C PHE A 88 10.27 10.62 -12.76
N THR A 89 9.45 11.65 -12.59
CA THR A 89 9.41 12.45 -11.36
C THR A 89 7.99 12.54 -10.84
N ILE A 90 7.81 12.27 -9.56
CA ILE A 90 6.53 12.54 -8.90
C ILE A 90 6.45 14.05 -8.69
N ILE A 91 5.48 14.70 -9.34
CA ILE A 91 5.27 16.16 -9.27
C ILE A 91 4.16 16.54 -8.29
N GLY A 92 3.50 15.58 -7.69
CA GLY A 92 2.44 15.77 -6.72
C GLY A 92 1.57 14.53 -6.59
N TYR A 93 0.50 14.70 -5.87
CA TYR A 93 -0.55 13.69 -5.74
C TYR A 93 -1.88 14.32 -6.11
N GLU A 94 -2.77 13.53 -6.65
CA GLU A 94 -4.12 13.91 -7.01
C GLU A 94 -5.09 13.03 -6.24
N ASP A 95 -5.97 13.64 -5.47
CA ASP A 95 -6.95 12.93 -4.68
C ASP A 95 -7.97 12.22 -5.59
N TYR A 96 -8.39 11.04 -5.18
CA TYR A 96 -9.51 10.37 -5.82
C TYR A 96 -10.76 11.23 -5.70
N THR A 97 -11.56 11.25 -6.74
CA THR A 97 -12.87 11.91 -6.69
C THR A 97 -13.76 11.27 -5.62
N ASN A 98 -14.72 12.01 -5.08
CA ASN A 98 -15.59 11.55 -3.99
C ASN A 98 -16.23 10.17 -4.16
N LYS A 99 -16.40 9.72 -5.41
CA LYS A 99 -16.95 8.38 -5.70
C LYS A 99 -15.96 7.25 -5.51
N ASN A 100 -14.66 7.55 -5.59
CA ASN A 100 -13.60 6.56 -5.53
C ASN A 100 -12.73 6.69 -4.25
N ALA A 101 -13.03 7.68 -3.39
CA ALA A 101 -12.32 7.85 -2.13
C ALA A 101 -12.57 6.66 -1.21
N TYR A 102 -11.51 6.16 -0.59
CA TYR A 102 -11.60 5.08 0.39
C TYR A 102 -12.40 5.53 1.61
N GLN A 103 -13.35 4.72 2.02
CA GLN A 103 -14.18 4.98 3.20
C GLN A 103 -14.01 3.86 4.23
N ALA A 104 -14.27 4.18 5.50
CA ALA A 104 -14.02 3.26 6.61
C ALA A 104 -14.73 1.91 6.47
N HIS A 105 -15.95 1.89 5.92
CA HIS A 105 -16.69 0.64 5.70
C HIS A 105 -16.03 -0.27 4.66
N MET A 106 -15.24 0.27 3.71
CA MET A 106 -14.52 -0.50 2.70
C MET A 106 -13.39 -1.36 3.28
N MET A 107 -13.19 -1.30 4.59
CA MET A 107 -12.26 -2.17 5.30
C MET A 107 -12.63 -3.65 5.19
N VAL A 108 -13.92 -3.93 5.15
CA VAL A 108 -14.48 -5.26 4.88
C VAL A 108 -15.19 -5.25 3.54
N PHE A 109 -15.30 -6.40 2.90
CA PHE A 109 -16.08 -6.51 1.67
C PHE A 109 -17.57 -6.66 1.97
N PRO A 110 -18.44 -6.19 1.06
CA PRO A 110 -19.86 -6.46 1.19
C PRO A 110 -20.13 -7.96 0.99
N TYR A 111 -21.16 -8.45 1.65
CA TYR A 111 -21.69 -9.76 1.32
C TYR A 111 -22.36 -9.74 -0.06
N PRO A 112 -22.19 -10.77 -0.89
CA PRO A 112 -22.93 -10.89 -2.14
C PRO A 112 -24.43 -10.82 -1.88
N SER A 113 -25.16 -10.06 -2.68
CA SER A 113 -26.62 -9.88 -2.52
C SER A 113 -27.39 -11.19 -2.57
N GLU A 114 -26.91 -12.16 -3.37
CA GLU A 114 -27.49 -13.49 -3.43
C GLU A 114 -27.41 -14.25 -2.10
N GLU A 115 -26.30 -14.13 -1.38
CA GLU A 115 -26.12 -14.79 -0.08
C GLU A 115 -27.05 -14.18 0.98
N ILE A 116 -27.23 -12.87 0.94
CA ILE A 116 -28.20 -12.18 1.81
C ILE A 116 -29.59 -12.69 1.53
N THR A 117 -29.97 -12.78 0.26
CA THR A 117 -31.31 -13.29 -0.15
C THR A 117 -31.50 -14.74 0.27
N LYS A 118 -30.54 -15.63 0.02
CA LYS A 118 -30.59 -17.04 0.41
C LYS A 118 -30.66 -17.24 1.92
N SER A 119 -30.15 -16.33 2.71
CA SER A 119 -30.17 -16.43 4.16
C SER A 119 -31.53 -16.19 4.79
N ASN A 120 -32.54 -15.83 4.02
CA ASN A 120 -33.89 -15.48 4.52
C ASN A 120 -33.85 -14.39 5.61
N GLY A 121 -32.96 -13.37 5.45
CA GLY A 121 -32.84 -12.24 6.36
C GLY A 121 -31.98 -12.49 7.60
N GLN A 122 -31.39 -13.67 7.74
CA GLN A 122 -30.47 -13.97 8.84
C GLN A 122 -29.11 -13.30 8.66
N LEU A 123 -28.63 -13.20 7.42
CA LEU A 123 -27.41 -12.49 7.07
C LEU A 123 -27.73 -11.03 6.73
N LYS A 124 -27.15 -10.11 7.50
CA LYS A 124 -27.28 -8.67 7.23
C LYS A 124 -26.01 -8.17 6.54
N GLN A 125 -26.20 -7.20 5.64
CA GLN A 125 -25.08 -6.53 5.01
C GLN A 125 -24.17 -5.85 6.03
N ASN A 126 -22.88 -5.79 5.74
CA ASN A 126 -21.93 -4.98 6.50
C ASN A 126 -22.36 -3.50 6.48
N GLU A 127 -22.13 -2.81 7.59
CA GLU A 127 -22.49 -1.40 7.72
C GLU A 127 -21.83 -0.55 6.62
N GLY A 128 -22.60 0.32 5.98
CA GLY A 128 -22.14 1.23 4.93
C GLY A 128 -22.35 0.73 3.49
N TYR A 129 -22.86 -0.48 3.32
CA TYR A 129 -23.20 -1.07 2.00
C TYR A 129 -24.70 -1.18 1.78
#